data_f9cd80810e9b8b9c5a3d733e7648f591
#
_entry.id   f9cd80810e9b8b9c5a3d733e7648f591
#
_cell.length_a   1.000
_cell.length_b   1.000
_cell.length_c   1.000
_cell.angle_alpha   90.00
_cell.angle_beta   90.00
_cell.angle_gamma   90.00
#
_symmetry.space_group_name_H-M   'P 1'
#
loop_
_entity.id
_entity.type
_entity.pdbx_description
1 polymer ?
#
loop_
_entity_poly.entity_id
_entity_poly.type
_entity_poly.pdbx_seq_one_letter_code
_entity_poly.pdbx_strand_id
1 'polypeptide(L)'
;MHAARTRHALVAAALALASTASLAQTIGNYTLVSPAMPASAQTWICTLTNVTNQTGVYITKLEIVDRGTALGANTCAGSNLAPGMNCSRSTSIVDPHAPQPYCRAQYYGPEGAVVGSFYATYTDANFGPVNSGPVLPLRQVKGVTLPAAN
;
A
#
# COMPACT_ATOMS: atom_id res chain seq x y z
N MET A 1 19.28 70.16 12.86
CA MET A 1 18.86 68.95 13.60
C MET A 1 17.65 68.37 12.94
N HIS A 2 17.79 67.54 11.93
CA HIS A 2 16.71 66.70 11.35
C HIS A 2 17.35 65.73 10.39
N ALA A 3 17.65 64.55 10.84
CA ALA A 3 17.89 63.41 9.94
C ALA A 3 18.00 62.13 10.81
N ALA A 4 16.94 61.40 10.96
CA ALA A 4 16.95 59.99 11.29
C ALA A 4 15.50 59.44 11.42
N ARG A 5 14.79 59.21 10.36
CA ARG A 5 13.55 58.40 10.37
C ARG A 5 13.18 57.95 8.96
N THR A 6 13.94 57.08 8.34
CA THR A 6 13.48 56.39 7.12
C THR A 6 14.37 55.20 6.78
N ARG A 7 14.49 54.19 7.66
CA ARG A 7 15.20 52.94 7.32
C ARG A 7 14.57 51.67 7.88
N HIS A 8 13.32 51.69 8.32
CA HIS A 8 12.69 50.46 8.86
C HIS A 8 11.47 49.93 8.12
N ALA A 9 11.16 50.43 6.91
CA ALA A 9 9.95 50.05 6.18
C ALA A 9 10.17 49.05 5.04
N LEU A 10 11.38 48.54 4.81
CA LEU A 10 11.67 47.69 3.63
C LEU A 10 12.01 46.22 3.95
N VAL A 11 11.96 45.80 5.21
CA VAL A 11 12.30 44.43 5.60
C VAL A 11 11.06 43.56 5.81
N ALA A 12 9.87 44.12 5.92
CA ALA A 12 8.65 43.40 6.23
C ALA A 12 7.92 42.77 4.99
N ALA A 13 8.32 43.10 3.78
CA ALA A 13 7.65 42.65 2.55
C ALA A 13 8.25 41.40 1.91
N ALA A 14 9.36 40.87 2.37
CA ALA A 14 10.06 39.74 1.76
C ALA A 14 9.71 38.35 2.36
N LEU A 15 8.93 38.30 3.44
CA LEU A 15 8.59 37.02 4.12
C LEU A 15 7.21 36.43 3.75
N ALA A 16 6.46 37.05 2.86
CA ALA A 16 5.09 36.62 2.54
C ALA A 16 4.96 35.75 1.28
N LEU A 17 6.06 35.31 0.67
CA LEU A 17 6.07 34.49 -0.56
C LEU A 17 6.74 33.11 -0.33
N ALA A 18 6.70 32.56 0.87
CA ALA A 18 6.84 31.13 1.04
C ALA A 18 5.54 30.48 0.51
N SER A 19 5.39 30.51 -0.80
CA SER A 19 4.36 29.75 -1.51
C SER A 19 4.49 28.31 -1.06
N THR A 20 3.52 27.81 -0.31
CA THR A 20 3.30 26.40 -0.11
C THR A 20 3.09 25.79 -1.50
N ALA A 21 4.17 25.31 -2.12
CA ALA A 21 4.09 24.44 -3.26
C ALA A 21 3.38 23.17 -2.75
N SER A 22 2.07 23.18 -2.77
CA SER A 22 1.26 21.99 -2.63
C SER A 22 1.69 21.11 -3.79
N LEU A 23 2.53 20.11 -3.51
CA LEU A 23 2.84 19.07 -4.47
C LEU A 23 1.49 18.45 -4.84
N ALA A 24 1.00 18.78 -6.02
CA ALA A 24 -0.23 18.20 -6.56
C ALA A 24 -0.02 16.69 -6.60
N GLN A 25 -0.63 15.98 -5.67
CA GLN A 25 -0.55 14.53 -5.60
C GLN A 25 -1.24 13.96 -6.85
N THR A 26 -0.51 13.20 -7.65
CA THR A 26 -1.07 12.58 -8.86
C THR A 26 -2.11 11.54 -8.44
N ILE A 27 -3.34 11.73 -8.89
CA ILE A 27 -4.41 10.74 -8.70
C ILE A 27 -4.45 9.82 -9.91
N GLY A 28 -4.48 8.52 -9.68
CA GLY A 28 -4.45 7.53 -10.76
C GLY A 28 -4.67 6.10 -10.28
N ASN A 29 -4.48 5.16 -11.19
CA ASN A 29 -4.49 3.74 -10.91
C ASN A 29 -3.06 3.27 -10.62
N TYR A 30 -2.88 2.61 -9.50
CA TYR A 30 -1.58 2.12 -9.05
C TYR A 30 -1.64 0.62 -8.78
N THR A 31 -0.55 -0.06 -9.10
CA THR A 31 -0.37 -1.50 -8.84
C THR A 31 0.75 -1.68 -7.83
N LEU A 32 0.49 -2.49 -6.81
CA LEU A 32 1.44 -2.90 -5.79
C LEU A 32 1.68 -4.41 -5.92
N VAL A 33 2.91 -4.85 -5.81
CA VAL A 33 3.28 -6.27 -5.87
C VAL A 33 4.33 -6.58 -4.81
N SER A 34 4.19 -7.70 -4.10
CA SER A 34 5.23 -8.24 -3.24
C SER A 34 6.19 -9.13 -4.03
N PRO A 35 7.41 -9.36 -3.53
CA PRO A 35 8.18 -10.53 -3.93
C PRO A 35 7.38 -11.82 -3.68
N ALA A 36 7.73 -12.90 -4.41
CA ALA A 36 7.21 -14.22 -4.12
C ALA A 36 7.80 -14.75 -2.81
N MET A 37 7.00 -15.49 -2.07
CA MET A 37 7.41 -16.10 -0.80
C MET A 37 7.50 -17.62 -0.99
N PRO A 38 8.63 -18.26 -0.64
CA PRO A 38 8.72 -19.72 -0.67
C PRO A 38 7.77 -20.32 0.36
N ALA A 39 7.17 -21.44 0.00
CA ALA A 39 6.15 -22.07 0.80
C ALA A 39 6.71 -22.91 1.94
N SER A 40 6.37 -22.51 3.16
CA SER A 40 6.43 -23.40 4.33
C SER A 40 5.28 -23.10 5.31
N ALA A 41 4.30 -22.33 4.85
CA ALA A 41 3.26 -21.78 5.72
C ALA A 41 1.89 -22.41 5.46
N GLN A 42 1.03 -22.37 6.47
CA GLN A 42 -0.36 -22.83 6.36
C GLN A 42 -1.28 -21.76 5.80
N THR A 43 -0.96 -20.49 6.05
CA THR A 43 -1.80 -19.37 5.62
C THR A 43 -0.94 -18.20 5.17
N TRP A 44 -1.28 -17.62 4.03
CA TRP A 44 -0.69 -16.39 3.52
C TRP A 44 -1.65 -15.24 3.70
N ILE A 45 -1.13 -14.09 4.11
CA ILE A 45 -1.90 -12.90 4.40
C ILE A 45 -1.30 -11.71 3.64
N CYS A 46 -2.15 -11.03 2.87
CA CYS A 46 -1.82 -9.78 2.21
C CYS A 46 -2.66 -8.66 2.83
N THR A 47 -2.02 -7.62 3.31
CA THR A 47 -2.67 -6.48 3.96
C THR A 47 -2.35 -5.20 3.22
N LEU A 48 -3.35 -4.34 3.04
CA LEU A 48 -3.22 -2.97 2.55
C LEU A 48 -3.66 -2.00 3.63
N THR A 49 -2.98 -0.86 3.73
CA THR A 49 -3.35 0.23 4.64
C THR A 49 -3.35 1.53 3.86
N ASN A 50 -4.42 2.30 3.98
CA ASN A 50 -4.45 3.68 3.50
C ASN A 50 -3.68 4.55 4.50
N VAL A 51 -2.55 5.08 4.07
CA VAL A 51 -1.66 5.92 4.91
C VAL A 51 -1.90 7.42 4.74
N THR A 52 -2.91 7.81 3.98
CA THR A 52 -3.32 9.22 3.90
C THR A 52 -3.99 9.66 5.21
N ASN A 53 -4.02 10.94 5.45
CA ASN A 53 -4.71 11.52 6.62
C ASN A 53 -6.08 12.11 6.30
N GLN A 54 -6.45 12.23 5.03
CA GLN A 54 -7.68 12.94 4.63
C GLN A 54 -8.41 12.29 3.45
N THR A 55 -7.75 11.47 2.62
CA THR A 55 -8.31 10.99 1.36
C THR A 55 -8.58 9.49 1.41
N GLY A 56 -9.79 9.08 1.09
CA GLY A 56 -10.12 7.68 0.84
C GLY A 56 -9.47 7.19 -0.46
N VAL A 57 -9.16 5.91 -0.51
CA VAL A 57 -8.65 5.25 -1.71
C VAL A 57 -9.59 4.11 -2.10
N TYR A 58 -9.81 3.92 -3.39
CA TYR A 58 -10.65 2.84 -3.88
C TYR A 58 -9.82 1.63 -4.24
N ILE A 59 -10.02 0.52 -3.53
CA ILE A 59 -9.32 -0.73 -3.81
C ILE A 59 -10.04 -1.45 -4.95
N THR A 60 -9.38 -1.56 -6.08
CA THR A 60 -9.94 -2.26 -7.26
C THR A 60 -9.58 -3.75 -7.23
N LYS A 61 -8.45 -4.12 -6.60
CA LYS A 61 -8.00 -5.50 -6.54
C LYS A 61 -7.12 -5.76 -5.32
N LEU A 62 -7.30 -6.89 -4.66
CA LEU A 62 -6.38 -7.44 -3.66
C LEU A 62 -6.39 -8.97 -3.80
N GLU A 63 -5.29 -9.54 -4.23
CA GLU A 63 -5.17 -10.95 -4.57
C GLU A 63 -3.88 -11.55 -4.01
N ILE A 64 -3.97 -12.81 -3.60
CA ILE A 64 -2.80 -13.68 -3.43
C ILE A 64 -2.77 -14.55 -4.68
N VAL A 65 -1.66 -14.55 -5.39
CA VAL A 65 -1.48 -15.22 -6.68
C VAL A 65 -0.40 -16.28 -6.55
N ASP A 66 -0.66 -17.50 -6.97
CA ASP A 66 0.33 -18.56 -7.10
C ASP A 66 0.33 -19.07 -8.55
N ARG A 67 1.51 -19.12 -9.18
CA ARG A 67 1.68 -19.58 -10.56
C ARG A 67 0.68 -18.98 -11.56
N GLY A 68 0.37 -17.70 -11.40
CA GLY A 68 -0.59 -16.99 -12.27
C GLY A 68 -2.06 -17.13 -11.89
N THR A 69 -2.40 -18.00 -10.95
CA THR A 69 -3.78 -18.22 -10.50
C THR A 69 -4.05 -17.41 -9.22
N ALA A 70 -5.13 -16.64 -9.20
CA ALA A 70 -5.59 -15.95 -8.01
C ALA A 70 -6.24 -16.93 -7.03
N LEU A 71 -5.78 -16.91 -5.78
CA LEU A 71 -6.24 -17.81 -4.74
C LEU A 71 -7.35 -17.16 -3.91
N GLY A 72 -8.46 -17.85 -3.74
CA GLY A 72 -9.61 -17.48 -2.89
C GLY A 72 -10.38 -16.23 -3.39
N ALA A 73 -11.44 -15.83 -2.67
CA ALA A 73 -12.28 -14.69 -3.02
C ALA A 73 -11.63 -13.35 -2.69
N ASN A 74 -11.84 -12.33 -3.52
CA ASN A 74 -11.34 -10.97 -3.31
C ASN A 74 -12.26 -10.22 -2.34
N THR A 75 -11.87 -10.09 -1.08
CA THR A 75 -12.74 -9.52 -0.03
C THR A 75 -12.66 -7.98 0.06
N CYS A 76 -11.65 -7.36 -0.55
CA CYS A 76 -11.41 -5.92 -0.49
C CYS A 76 -11.75 -5.18 -1.80
N ALA A 77 -11.91 -5.90 -2.91
CA ALA A 77 -12.21 -5.25 -4.18
C ALA A 77 -13.57 -4.59 -4.16
N GLY A 78 -13.65 -3.41 -4.78
CA GLY A 78 -14.86 -2.63 -4.82
C GLY A 78 -15.13 -1.84 -3.54
N SER A 79 -14.19 -1.77 -2.60
CA SER A 79 -14.35 -1.02 -1.35
C SER A 79 -13.54 0.28 -1.34
N ASN A 80 -14.11 1.29 -0.68
CA ASN A 80 -13.41 2.53 -0.38
C ASN A 80 -12.73 2.39 0.99
N LEU A 81 -11.40 2.46 1.00
CA LEU A 81 -10.58 2.35 2.20
C LEU A 81 -10.36 3.75 2.77
N ALA A 82 -11.01 4.06 3.88
CA ALA A 82 -10.87 5.34 4.56
C ALA A 82 -9.44 5.57 5.11
N PRO A 83 -9.04 6.81 5.38
CA PRO A 83 -7.75 7.12 5.99
C PRO A 83 -7.46 6.31 7.25
N GLY A 84 -6.26 5.75 7.36
CA GLY A 84 -5.84 4.93 8.49
C GLY A 84 -6.45 3.52 8.56
N MET A 85 -7.41 3.20 7.70
CA MET A 85 -8.03 1.88 7.66
C MET A 85 -7.17 0.88 6.90
N ASN A 86 -7.33 -0.38 7.25
CA ASN A 86 -6.70 -1.49 6.57
C ASN A 86 -7.71 -2.45 5.95
N CYS A 87 -7.26 -3.20 4.98
CA CYS A 87 -7.99 -4.29 4.37
C CYS A 87 -7.02 -5.46 4.14
N SER A 88 -7.41 -6.65 4.53
CA SER A 88 -6.57 -7.83 4.39
C SER A 88 -7.28 -8.96 3.67
N ARG A 89 -6.46 -9.79 3.04
CA ARG A 89 -6.87 -11.04 2.43
C ARG A 89 -5.97 -12.17 2.92
N SER A 90 -6.58 -13.27 3.27
CA SER A 90 -5.86 -14.49 3.63
C SER A 90 -6.29 -15.66 2.75
N THR A 91 -5.40 -16.59 2.55
CA THR A 91 -5.69 -17.88 1.91
C THR A 91 -4.80 -18.96 2.48
N SER A 92 -5.34 -20.17 2.60
CA SER A 92 -4.58 -21.37 2.90
C SER A 92 -4.37 -22.12 1.59
N ILE A 93 -3.13 -22.46 1.27
CA ILE A 93 -2.80 -23.27 0.10
C ILE A 93 -2.74 -24.72 0.56
N VAL A 94 -3.50 -25.55 -0.10
CA VAL A 94 -3.59 -26.99 0.22
C VAL A 94 -2.58 -27.81 -0.59
N ASP A 95 -2.00 -27.24 -1.65
CA ASP A 95 -1.05 -27.93 -2.52
C ASP A 95 0.38 -27.82 -1.98
N PRO A 96 1.02 -28.95 -1.57
CA PRO A 96 2.37 -28.96 -1.02
C PRO A 96 3.48 -28.82 -2.07
N HIS A 97 3.16 -28.76 -3.38
CA HIS A 97 4.19 -28.73 -4.45
C HIS A 97 4.78 -27.34 -4.66
N ALA A 98 5.57 -26.89 -3.68
CA ALA A 98 6.42 -25.67 -3.75
C ALA A 98 5.70 -24.44 -4.32
N PRO A 99 4.57 -24.00 -3.73
CA PRO A 99 3.92 -22.76 -4.13
C PRO A 99 4.88 -21.58 -3.89
N GLN A 100 4.81 -20.59 -4.78
CA GLN A 100 5.54 -19.33 -4.66
C GLN A 100 4.55 -18.17 -4.72
N PRO A 101 3.64 -18.08 -3.74
CA PRO A 101 2.64 -17.05 -3.75
C PRO A 101 3.26 -15.66 -3.60
N TYR A 102 2.62 -14.69 -4.23
CA TYR A 102 2.88 -13.28 -4.05
C TYR A 102 1.57 -12.52 -3.90
N CYS A 103 1.63 -11.35 -3.27
CA CYS A 103 0.49 -10.46 -3.18
C CYS A 103 0.50 -9.44 -4.32
N ARG A 104 -0.68 -9.23 -4.92
CA ARG A 104 -0.94 -8.21 -5.92
C ARG A 104 -2.13 -7.37 -5.50
N ALA A 105 -1.97 -6.05 -5.54
CA ALA A 105 -3.04 -5.11 -5.25
C ALA A 105 -3.13 -4.02 -6.31
N GLN A 106 -4.33 -3.49 -6.52
CA GLN A 106 -4.57 -2.32 -7.35
C GLN A 106 -5.50 -1.36 -6.61
N TYR A 107 -5.19 -0.08 -6.71
CA TYR A 107 -6.03 0.96 -6.12
C TYR A 107 -6.08 2.19 -7.03
N TYR A 108 -7.17 2.94 -6.91
CA TYR A 108 -7.35 4.27 -7.47
C TYR A 108 -7.29 5.30 -6.34
N GLY A 109 -6.44 6.30 -6.48
CA GLY A 109 -6.22 7.34 -5.48
C GLY A 109 -4.92 8.10 -5.69
N PRO A 110 -4.46 8.84 -4.67
CA PRO A 110 -3.18 9.53 -4.72
C PRO A 110 -1.99 8.55 -4.80
N GLU A 111 -0.92 8.94 -5.50
CA GLU A 111 0.32 8.17 -5.53
C GLU A 111 0.89 7.99 -4.12
N GLY A 112 1.28 6.75 -3.77
CA GLY A 112 1.82 6.42 -2.45
C GLY A 112 0.79 6.40 -1.31
N ALA A 113 -0.50 6.58 -1.61
CA ALA A 113 -1.56 6.59 -0.60
C ALA A 113 -1.77 5.24 0.11
N VAL A 114 -1.33 4.14 -0.51
CA VAL A 114 -1.48 2.80 0.03
C VAL A 114 -0.11 2.16 0.23
N VAL A 115 0.09 1.61 1.41
CA VAL A 115 1.17 0.69 1.71
C VAL A 115 0.60 -0.71 1.91
N GLY A 116 1.42 -1.73 1.67
CA GLY A 116 0.98 -3.10 1.86
C GLY A 116 2.10 -4.01 2.34
N SER A 117 1.70 -5.12 2.93
CA SER A 117 2.60 -6.18 3.37
C SER A 117 2.04 -7.54 3.01
N PHE A 118 2.94 -8.46 2.76
CA PHE A 118 2.64 -9.87 2.50
C PHE A 118 3.46 -10.74 3.46
N TYR A 119 2.81 -11.61 4.19
CA TYR A 119 3.44 -12.48 5.16
C TYR A 119 2.69 -13.80 5.28
N ALA A 120 3.34 -14.77 5.91
CA ALA A 120 2.78 -16.08 6.13
C ALA A 120 2.69 -16.40 7.62
N THR A 121 1.69 -17.19 7.98
CA THR A 121 1.48 -17.67 9.35
C THR A 121 1.32 -19.18 9.37
N TYR A 122 1.65 -19.78 10.51
CA TYR A 122 1.22 -21.12 10.87
C TYR A 122 0.53 -21.06 12.24
N THR A 123 -0.29 -22.04 12.53
CA THR A 123 -0.92 -22.14 13.85
C THR A 123 -0.09 -23.04 14.73
N ASP A 124 0.48 -22.47 15.78
CA ASP A 124 1.12 -23.20 16.86
C ASP A 124 0.06 -23.66 17.88
N ALA A 125 0.16 -24.90 18.34
CA ALA A 125 -0.83 -25.47 19.27
C ALA A 125 -0.92 -24.74 20.63
N ASN A 126 0.17 -24.08 21.04
CA ASN A 126 0.27 -23.43 22.36
C ASN A 126 0.12 -21.90 22.26
N PHE A 127 0.52 -21.29 21.14
CA PHE A 127 0.64 -19.84 20.99
C PHE A 127 -0.33 -19.26 19.96
N GLY A 128 -1.11 -20.08 19.25
CA GLY A 128 -2.00 -19.62 18.19
C GLY A 128 -1.25 -19.23 16.89
N PRO A 129 -1.77 -18.27 16.11
CA PRO A 129 -1.14 -17.90 14.84
C PRO A 129 0.21 -17.19 15.07
N VAL A 130 1.25 -17.72 14.47
CA VAL A 130 2.64 -17.21 14.54
C VAL A 130 3.13 -16.89 13.12
N ASN A 131 3.87 -15.81 12.96
CA ASN A 131 4.51 -15.50 11.67
C ASN A 131 5.56 -16.57 11.34
N SER A 132 5.47 -17.14 10.14
CA SER A 132 6.35 -18.22 9.68
C SER A 132 7.49 -17.76 8.76
N GLY A 133 7.63 -16.44 8.56
CA GLY A 133 8.64 -15.92 7.64
C GLY A 133 8.73 -14.39 7.67
N PRO A 134 9.52 -13.80 6.77
CA PRO A 134 9.67 -12.37 6.70
C PRO A 134 8.35 -11.70 6.28
N VAL A 135 8.11 -10.50 6.80
CA VAL A 135 7.08 -9.61 6.28
C VAL A 135 7.64 -8.90 5.06
N LEU A 136 7.07 -9.15 3.89
CA LEU A 136 7.51 -8.59 2.62
C LEU A 136 6.68 -7.34 2.30
N PRO A 137 7.32 -6.17 2.06
CA PRO A 137 6.60 -4.98 1.64
C PRO A 137 6.11 -5.14 0.20
N LEU A 138 4.91 -4.61 -0.09
CA LEU A 138 4.45 -4.42 -1.45
C LEU A 138 5.14 -3.18 -2.04
N ARG A 139 5.60 -3.29 -3.27
CA ARG A 139 6.23 -2.20 -4.01
C ARG A 139 5.34 -1.77 -5.17
N GLN A 140 5.27 -0.47 -5.39
CA GLN A 140 4.57 0.07 -6.55
C GLN A 140 5.34 -0.27 -7.83
N VAL A 141 4.62 -0.83 -8.80
CA VAL A 141 5.13 -1.17 -10.12
C VAL A 141 4.60 -0.13 -11.11
N LYS A 142 5.52 0.59 -11.78
CA LYS A 142 5.15 1.59 -12.79
C LYS A 142 5.07 0.92 -14.17
N GLY A 143 3.98 1.19 -14.90
CA GLY A 143 3.87 0.85 -16.32
C GLY A 143 3.64 -0.62 -16.66
N VAL A 144 3.28 -1.47 -15.71
CA VAL A 144 2.96 -2.87 -15.98
C VAL A 144 1.44 -3.04 -15.99
N THR A 145 0.87 -3.28 -17.17
CA THR A 145 -0.47 -3.84 -17.30
C THR A 145 -0.34 -5.33 -16.96
N LEU A 146 -0.70 -5.70 -15.73
CA LEU A 146 -0.68 -7.11 -15.36
C LEU A 146 -1.82 -7.82 -16.10
N PRO A 147 -1.56 -9.02 -16.70
CA PRO A 147 -2.61 -9.79 -17.34
C PRO A 147 -3.72 -10.10 -16.35
N ALA A 148 -4.95 -10.17 -16.83
CA ALA A 148 -6.06 -10.68 -16.05
C ALA A 148 -5.72 -12.11 -15.63
N ALA A 149 -5.92 -12.44 -14.35
CA ALA A 149 -5.88 -13.84 -13.93
C ALA A 149 -7.11 -14.54 -14.56
N ASN A 150 -6.87 -15.60 -15.32
CA ASN A 150 -7.92 -16.48 -15.85
C ASN A 150 -8.57 -17.30 -14.74
#